data_11bf5706163199de7c0eb2933148eedb
#
_entry.id   11bf5706163199de7c0eb2933148eedb
#
_cell.length_a   1.000
_cell.length_b   1.000
_cell.length_c   1.000
_cell.angle_alpha   90.00
_cell.angle_beta   90.00
_cell.angle_gamma   90.00
#
_symmetry.space_group_name_H-M   'P 1'
#
loop_
_entity.id
_entity.type
_entity.pdbx_description
1 polymer ?
#
loop_
_entity_poly.entity_id
_entity_poly.type
_entity_poly.pdbx_seq_one_letter_code
_entity_poly.pdbx_strand_id
1 'polypeptide(L)'
;MGQASTPAAGLQTRSGFLMLQAAIKVTVYISLYFAAAFLLGPPLYWLGGTKGYIVVITVTGLLAAAFSNGLCLRIYVHRGMAAIGLQGDKAALVNLALGCAGGMGAAALVLAGPLLFHGARIERDPAVPASLPSFFFVSILLLFGSAGEELLFRGFGFQVLLRAFGNWTTVVPVGILFAVLHAGNPNSTWLALANTAGFGILFGYAVMRTHDIWLPIGLHFGWNFTLPLFGVNVSGLTIRLTGFTMRWSAGTLWSGGDYGPEASLLTSAVLLLLFGYLWKAPLRRQHSALLDPPVDEAICAPGQLFPPSSPS
;
A
#
# COMPACT_ATOMS: atom_id res chain seq x y z
N MET A 1 -33.79 -46.63 -4.53
CA MET A 1 -34.09 -45.20 -4.42
C MET A 1 -32.77 -44.48 -4.12
N GLY A 2 -32.07 -44.04 -5.15
CA GLY A 2 -30.82 -43.28 -5.01
C GLY A 2 -31.16 -41.80 -4.79
N GLN A 3 -30.78 -41.26 -3.66
CA GLN A 3 -30.85 -39.81 -3.44
C GLN A 3 -29.84 -39.12 -4.37
N ALA A 4 -30.33 -38.44 -5.38
CA ALA A 4 -29.54 -37.52 -6.15
C ALA A 4 -29.12 -36.36 -5.23
N SER A 5 -27.84 -36.30 -4.85
CA SER A 5 -27.24 -35.16 -4.15
C SER A 5 -27.42 -33.92 -5.01
N THR A 6 -28.15 -32.93 -4.51
CA THR A 6 -28.42 -31.66 -5.20
C THR A 6 -27.10 -30.94 -5.50
N PRO A 7 -26.85 -30.46 -6.75
CA PRO A 7 -25.62 -29.76 -7.14
C PRO A 7 -25.28 -28.54 -6.28
N ALA A 8 -26.27 -27.90 -5.67
CA ALA A 8 -26.11 -26.74 -4.81
C ALA A 8 -25.40 -27.03 -3.48
N ALA A 9 -25.60 -28.19 -2.87
CA ALA A 9 -24.94 -28.55 -1.61
C ALA A 9 -23.44 -28.80 -1.79
N GLY A 10 -23.02 -29.38 -2.93
CA GLY A 10 -21.62 -29.59 -3.26
C GLY A 10 -20.85 -28.29 -3.55
N LEU A 11 -21.49 -27.29 -4.12
CA LEU A 11 -20.93 -25.96 -4.40
C LEU A 11 -20.74 -25.17 -3.09
N GLN A 12 -21.68 -25.21 -2.17
CA GLN A 12 -21.58 -24.50 -0.88
C GLN A 12 -20.47 -25.09 0.01
N THR A 13 -20.33 -26.42 0.09
CA THR A 13 -19.28 -27.07 0.86
C THR A 13 -17.88 -26.76 0.29
N ARG A 14 -17.75 -26.68 -1.04
CA ARG A 14 -16.49 -26.34 -1.71
C ARG A 14 -16.08 -24.88 -1.49
N SER A 15 -17.04 -23.95 -1.54
CA SER A 15 -16.79 -22.53 -1.24
C SER A 15 -16.35 -22.34 0.21
N GLY A 16 -17.02 -22.97 1.18
CA GLY A 16 -16.62 -22.91 2.60
C GLY A 16 -15.21 -23.45 2.85
N PHE A 17 -14.82 -24.52 2.17
CA PHE A 17 -13.49 -25.09 2.27
C PHE A 17 -12.39 -24.13 1.74
N LEU A 18 -12.64 -23.46 0.60
CA LEU A 18 -11.72 -22.47 0.04
C LEU A 18 -11.56 -21.25 0.97
N MET A 19 -12.63 -20.77 1.58
CA MET A 19 -12.59 -19.66 2.54
C MET A 19 -11.80 -20.04 3.80
N LEU A 20 -11.98 -21.26 4.31
CA LEU A 20 -11.22 -21.78 5.45
C LEU A 20 -9.74 -21.90 5.13
N GLN A 21 -9.40 -22.44 3.96
CA GLN A 21 -8.00 -22.49 3.50
C GLN A 21 -7.37 -21.09 3.38
N ALA A 22 -8.12 -20.12 2.85
CA ALA A 22 -7.65 -18.74 2.77
C ALA A 22 -7.40 -18.15 4.16
N ALA A 23 -8.33 -18.34 5.09
CA ALA A 23 -8.16 -17.89 6.47
C ALA A 23 -6.91 -18.49 7.14
N ILE A 24 -6.69 -19.81 7.01
CA ILE A 24 -5.48 -20.48 7.54
C ILE A 24 -4.21 -19.88 6.91
N LYS A 25 -4.15 -19.74 5.58
CA LYS A 25 -2.99 -19.20 4.88
C LYS A 25 -2.69 -17.76 5.31
N VAL A 26 -3.71 -16.93 5.47
CA VAL A 26 -3.55 -15.54 5.93
C VAL A 26 -3.11 -15.49 7.39
N THR A 27 -3.68 -16.35 8.26
CA THR A 27 -3.24 -16.44 9.66
C THR A 27 -1.76 -16.82 9.76
N VAL A 28 -1.33 -17.84 9.00
CA VAL A 28 0.10 -18.23 8.95
C VAL A 28 0.95 -17.07 8.43
N TYR A 29 0.54 -16.40 7.37
CA TYR A 29 1.25 -15.25 6.80
C TYR A 29 1.45 -14.12 7.82
N ILE A 30 0.39 -13.73 8.52
CA ILE A 30 0.44 -12.68 9.54
C ILE A 30 1.28 -13.12 10.75
N SER A 31 1.15 -14.38 11.19
CA SER A 31 1.97 -14.94 12.26
C SER A 31 3.46 -14.92 11.93
N LEU A 32 3.82 -15.28 10.70
CA LEU A 32 5.20 -15.23 10.21
C LEU A 32 5.73 -13.79 10.14
N TYR A 33 4.92 -12.84 9.73
CA TYR A 33 5.29 -11.43 9.74
C TYR A 33 5.62 -10.94 11.14
N PHE A 34 4.73 -11.17 12.11
CA PHE A 34 4.97 -10.74 13.50
C PHE A 34 6.12 -11.50 14.16
N ALA A 35 6.28 -12.80 13.89
CA ALA A 35 7.42 -13.56 14.37
C ALA A 35 8.75 -13.01 13.82
N ALA A 36 8.81 -12.73 12.53
CA ALA A 36 10.00 -12.14 11.92
C ALA A 36 10.27 -10.72 12.47
N ALA A 37 9.24 -9.88 12.62
CA ALA A 37 9.39 -8.55 13.19
C ALA A 37 9.87 -8.61 14.65
N PHE A 38 9.34 -9.54 15.44
CA PHE A 38 9.77 -9.75 16.82
C PHE A 38 11.24 -10.23 16.94
N LEU A 39 11.67 -11.08 16.01
CA LEU A 39 13.06 -11.59 16.01
C LEU A 39 14.07 -10.57 15.46
N LEU A 40 13.69 -9.78 14.47
CA LEU A 40 14.58 -8.80 13.82
C LEU A 40 14.62 -7.45 14.55
N GLY A 41 13.51 -7.03 15.16
CA GLY A 41 13.38 -5.72 15.79
C GLY A 41 14.41 -5.47 16.90
N PRO A 42 14.52 -6.32 17.94
CA PRO A 42 15.45 -6.09 19.04
C PRO A 42 16.93 -6.01 18.62
N PRO A 43 17.49 -6.89 17.79
CA PRO A 43 18.86 -6.76 17.29
C PRO A 43 19.08 -5.45 16.52
N LEU A 44 18.16 -5.08 15.63
CA LEU A 44 18.25 -3.84 14.85
C LEU A 44 18.13 -2.60 15.76
N TYR A 45 17.26 -2.65 16.77
CA TYR A 45 17.15 -1.57 17.75
C TYR A 45 18.43 -1.44 18.60
N TRP A 46 19.04 -2.55 18.98
CA TRP A 46 20.32 -2.52 19.72
C TRP A 46 21.44 -1.89 18.88
N LEU A 47 21.46 -2.15 17.57
CA LEU A 47 22.44 -1.56 16.64
C LEU A 47 22.17 -0.08 16.34
N GLY A 48 20.91 0.32 16.16
CA GLY A 48 20.51 1.67 15.73
C GLY A 48 20.28 2.66 16.90
N GLY A 49 20.02 2.15 18.10
CA GLY A 49 19.68 2.95 19.28
C GLY A 49 18.37 3.75 19.12
N THR A 50 18.06 4.59 20.09
CA THR A 50 16.82 5.40 20.08
C THR A 50 16.77 6.41 18.95
N LYS A 51 17.90 6.94 18.49
CA LYS A 51 17.98 7.89 17.36
C LYS A 51 17.66 7.21 16.02
N GLY A 52 17.84 5.89 15.91
CA GLY A 52 17.54 5.10 14.73
C GLY A 52 16.13 4.47 14.71
N TYR A 53 15.25 4.80 15.64
CA TYR A 53 13.96 4.13 15.81
C TYR A 53 13.15 4.00 14.50
N ILE A 54 13.00 5.10 13.73
CA ILE A 54 12.27 5.09 12.46
C ILE A 54 12.96 4.15 11.44
N VAL A 55 14.29 4.15 11.41
CA VAL A 55 15.06 3.25 10.53
C VAL A 55 14.80 1.80 10.92
N VAL A 56 14.86 1.52 12.22
CA VAL A 56 14.64 0.16 12.75
C VAL A 56 13.26 -0.37 12.39
N ILE A 57 12.20 0.39 12.65
CA ILE A 57 10.83 -0.06 12.35
C ILE A 57 10.62 -0.22 10.84
N THR A 58 11.16 0.68 10.02
CA THR A 58 11.05 0.62 8.56
C THR A 58 11.75 -0.61 8.00
N VAL A 59 13.01 -0.82 8.38
CA VAL A 59 13.80 -1.97 7.89
C VAL A 59 13.23 -3.28 8.41
N THR A 60 12.85 -3.33 9.69
CA THR A 60 12.19 -4.51 10.28
C THR A 60 10.90 -4.85 9.54
N GLY A 61 10.04 -3.85 9.29
CA GLY A 61 8.78 -4.04 8.57
C GLY A 61 8.99 -4.57 7.15
N LEU A 62 9.92 -3.99 6.40
CA LEU A 62 10.25 -4.44 5.05
C LEU A 62 10.79 -5.88 5.04
N LEU A 63 11.75 -6.19 5.91
CA LEU A 63 12.36 -7.53 5.96
C LEU A 63 11.34 -8.59 6.43
N ALA A 64 10.51 -8.27 7.43
CA ALA A 64 9.47 -9.17 7.90
C ALA A 64 8.40 -9.41 6.82
N ALA A 65 7.99 -8.37 6.08
CA ALA A 65 7.06 -8.50 4.98
C ALA A 65 7.67 -9.31 3.81
N ALA A 66 8.91 -9.06 3.44
CA ALA A 66 9.59 -9.83 2.40
C ALA A 66 9.75 -11.31 2.81
N PHE A 67 10.14 -11.57 4.05
CA PHE A 67 10.28 -12.92 4.58
C PHE A 67 8.94 -13.68 4.58
N SER A 68 7.89 -13.11 5.15
CA SER A 68 6.58 -13.76 5.24
C SER A 68 5.98 -14.05 3.85
N ASN A 69 6.09 -13.10 2.90
CA ASN A 69 5.69 -13.31 1.52
C ASN A 69 6.50 -14.45 0.88
N GLY A 70 7.84 -14.38 0.94
CA GLY A 70 8.73 -15.37 0.32
C GLY A 70 8.49 -16.77 0.86
N LEU A 71 8.35 -16.91 2.18
CA LEU A 71 8.12 -18.22 2.80
C LEU A 71 6.74 -18.79 2.46
N CYS A 72 5.66 -17.97 2.56
CA CYS A 72 4.33 -18.41 2.17
C CYS A 72 4.24 -18.80 0.70
N LEU A 73 4.87 -18.02 -0.19
CA LEU A 73 4.93 -18.36 -1.62
C LEU A 73 5.66 -19.69 -1.85
N ARG A 74 6.75 -19.93 -1.13
CA ARG A 74 7.49 -21.17 -1.24
C ARG A 74 6.71 -22.38 -0.74
N ILE A 75 5.98 -22.24 0.38
CA ILE A 75 5.19 -23.31 1.00
C ILE A 75 3.91 -23.62 0.19
N TYR A 76 3.16 -22.59 -0.20
CA TYR A 76 1.82 -22.78 -0.73
C TYR A 76 1.70 -22.67 -2.25
N VAL A 77 2.66 -22.03 -2.92
CA VAL A 77 2.62 -21.75 -4.37
C VAL A 77 3.80 -22.39 -5.10
N HIS A 78 4.87 -22.74 -4.39
CA HIS A 78 6.14 -23.25 -4.93
C HIS A 78 6.77 -22.31 -5.97
N ARG A 79 6.63 -20.98 -5.77
CA ARG A 79 7.13 -19.93 -6.64
C ARG A 79 7.80 -18.81 -5.83
N GLY A 80 8.55 -17.92 -6.51
CA GLY A 80 9.18 -16.75 -5.91
C GLY A 80 8.27 -15.54 -5.90
N MET A 81 8.83 -14.38 -5.53
CA MET A 81 8.13 -13.09 -5.37
C MET A 81 7.42 -12.59 -6.65
N ALA A 82 7.86 -13.02 -7.83
CA ALA A 82 7.18 -12.74 -9.09
C ALA A 82 5.71 -13.25 -9.09
N ALA A 83 5.39 -14.27 -8.28
CA ALA A 83 4.04 -14.81 -8.19
C ALA A 83 3.02 -13.85 -7.57
N ILE A 84 3.46 -12.82 -6.88
CA ILE A 84 2.61 -11.73 -6.33
C ILE A 84 2.76 -10.42 -7.10
N GLY A 85 3.33 -10.45 -8.31
CA GLY A 85 3.47 -9.26 -9.14
C GLY A 85 4.73 -8.42 -8.86
N LEU A 86 5.79 -9.03 -8.34
CA LEU A 86 7.11 -8.40 -8.17
C LEU A 86 8.10 -8.87 -9.25
N GLN A 87 7.65 -8.88 -10.51
CA GLN A 87 8.55 -9.08 -11.66
C GLN A 87 9.49 -7.90 -11.82
N GLY A 88 10.69 -8.13 -12.36
CA GLY A 88 11.69 -7.09 -12.66
C GLY A 88 11.76 -6.76 -14.14
N ASP A 89 10.62 -6.56 -14.82
CA ASP A 89 10.54 -6.31 -16.25
C ASP A 89 10.18 -4.86 -16.59
N LYS A 90 10.05 -4.55 -17.89
CA LYS A 90 9.67 -3.21 -18.36
C LYS A 90 8.28 -2.77 -17.88
N ALA A 91 7.35 -3.70 -17.75
CA ALA A 91 6.00 -3.38 -17.30
C ALA A 91 6.02 -2.95 -15.82
N ALA A 92 6.80 -3.63 -14.98
CA ALA A 92 7.06 -3.25 -13.60
C ALA A 92 7.62 -1.83 -13.47
N LEU A 93 8.64 -1.50 -14.28
CA LEU A 93 9.22 -0.15 -14.29
C LEU A 93 8.23 0.92 -14.72
N VAL A 94 7.41 0.63 -15.73
CA VAL A 94 6.35 1.56 -16.19
C VAL A 94 5.32 1.77 -15.09
N ASN A 95 4.84 0.72 -14.44
CA ASN A 95 3.84 0.82 -13.38
C ASN A 95 4.41 1.54 -12.15
N LEU A 96 5.65 1.25 -11.75
CA LEU A 96 6.33 1.99 -10.68
C LEU A 96 6.44 3.48 -11.01
N ALA A 97 6.89 3.83 -12.24
CA ALA A 97 7.02 5.23 -12.66
C ALA A 97 5.68 5.95 -12.72
N LEU A 98 4.63 5.32 -13.26
CA LEU A 98 3.27 5.85 -13.26
C LEU A 98 2.72 5.99 -11.83
N GLY A 99 3.02 5.04 -10.95
CA GLY A 99 2.70 5.13 -9.54
C GLY A 99 3.38 6.34 -8.88
N CYS A 100 4.69 6.48 -9.04
CA CYS A 100 5.45 7.63 -8.52
C CYS A 100 4.88 8.95 -9.05
N ALA A 101 4.65 9.06 -10.36
CA ALA A 101 4.08 10.26 -10.96
C ALA A 101 2.67 10.57 -10.43
N GLY A 102 1.82 9.56 -10.25
CA GLY A 102 0.49 9.71 -9.65
C GLY A 102 0.55 10.18 -8.20
N GLY A 103 1.37 9.54 -7.37
CA GLY A 103 1.54 9.89 -5.96
C GLY A 103 2.15 11.29 -5.77
N MET A 104 3.24 11.60 -6.50
CA MET A 104 3.87 12.92 -6.49
C MET A 104 2.93 14.02 -6.99
N GLY A 105 2.22 13.77 -8.10
CA GLY A 105 1.26 14.70 -8.66
C GLY A 105 0.10 14.97 -7.71
N ALA A 106 -0.42 13.95 -7.05
CA ALA A 106 -1.49 14.08 -6.06
C ALA A 106 -1.05 14.91 -4.84
N ALA A 107 0.11 14.61 -4.27
CA ALA A 107 0.67 15.39 -3.16
C ALA A 107 0.94 16.84 -3.59
N ALA A 108 1.50 17.06 -4.78
CA ALA A 108 1.72 18.39 -5.32
C ALA A 108 0.41 19.17 -5.49
N LEU A 109 -0.67 18.54 -5.95
CA LEU A 109 -2.00 19.17 -6.06
C LEU A 109 -2.55 19.61 -4.69
N VAL A 110 -2.40 18.75 -3.66
CA VAL A 110 -2.84 19.11 -2.30
C VAL A 110 -2.07 20.30 -1.76
N LEU A 111 -0.77 20.41 -2.05
CA LEU A 111 0.07 21.53 -1.60
C LEU A 111 -0.15 22.80 -2.45
N ALA A 112 -0.37 22.65 -3.76
CA ALA A 112 -0.54 23.75 -4.69
C ALA A 112 -1.79 24.60 -4.40
N GLY A 113 -2.91 23.98 -4.04
CA GLY A 113 -4.14 24.71 -3.75
C GLY A 113 -3.94 25.82 -2.72
N PRO A 114 -3.51 25.52 -1.50
CA PRO A 114 -3.26 26.53 -0.47
C PRO A 114 -2.18 27.55 -0.84
N LEU A 115 -1.15 27.17 -1.62
CA LEU A 115 -0.14 28.10 -2.11
C LEU A 115 -0.74 29.12 -3.09
N LEU A 116 -1.57 28.68 -4.03
CA LEU A 116 -2.20 29.53 -5.03
C LEU A 116 -3.23 30.49 -4.42
N PHE A 117 -3.93 30.08 -3.37
CA PHE A 117 -4.96 30.88 -2.69
C PHE A 117 -4.44 31.58 -1.43
N HIS A 118 -3.13 31.72 -1.27
CA HIS A 118 -2.47 32.39 -0.14
C HIS A 118 -2.82 31.79 1.24
N GLY A 119 -3.34 30.55 1.28
CA GLY A 119 -3.60 29.77 2.49
C GLY A 119 -2.34 29.12 3.06
N ALA A 120 -1.21 29.20 2.37
CA ALA A 120 0.09 28.74 2.81
C ALA A 120 1.21 29.49 2.07
N ARG A 121 2.43 29.41 2.61
CA ARG A 121 3.64 29.93 1.98
C ARG A 121 4.81 28.98 2.24
N ILE A 122 5.79 28.96 1.33
CA ILE A 122 7.02 28.20 1.51
C ILE A 122 8.07 29.14 2.05
N GLU A 123 8.72 28.73 3.12
CA GLU A 123 9.83 29.46 3.77
C GLU A 123 11.07 28.58 3.84
N ARG A 124 12.24 29.21 3.91
CA ARG A 124 13.48 28.50 4.21
C ARG A 124 13.57 28.31 5.72
N ASP A 125 13.84 27.08 6.16
CA ASP A 125 14.12 26.76 7.56
C ASP A 125 15.63 26.69 7.77
N PRO A 126 16.25 27.73 8.39
CA PRO A 126 17.71 27.75 8.58
C PRO A 126 18.18 26.69 9.58
N ALA A 127 17.28 26.13 10.41
CA ALA A 127 17.61 25.08 11.36
C ALA A 127 17.76 23.70 10.70
N VAL A 128 17.34 23.54 9.44
CA VAL A 128 17.45 22.31 8.68
C VAL A 128 18.43 22.49 7.53
N PRO A 129 19.72 22.16 7.71
CA PRO A 129 20.69 22.26 6.63
C PRO A 129 20.33 21.25 5.52
N ALA A 130 20.32 21.70 4.28
CA ALA A 130 20.22 20.81 3.13
C ALA A 130 21.48 19.94 3.06
N SER A 131 21.29 18.61 3.06
CA SER A 131 22.37 17.63 2.99
C SER A 131 22.04 16.56 1.97
N LEU A 132 22.84 16.44 0.91
CA LEU A 132 22.65 15.40 -0.11
C LEU A 132 22.66 13.98 0.46
N PRO A 133 23.61 13.60 1.35
CA PRO A 133 23.57 12.28 1.98
C PRO A 133 22.27 12.02 2.75
N SER A 134 21.80 12.98 3.54
CA SER A 134 20.53 12.88 4.29
C SER A 134 19.34 12.79 3.35
N PHE A 135 19.34 13.57 2.26
CA PHE A 135 18.30 13.52 1.25
C PHE A 135 18.15 12.12 0.65
N PHE A 136 19.25 11.52 0.17
CA PHE A 136 19.20 10.17 -0.40
C PHE A 136 18.86 9.11 0.64
N PHE A 137 19.41 9.21 1.84
CA PHE A 137 19.13 8.28 2.92
C PHE A 137 17.65 8.26 3.29
N VAL A 138 17.04 9.42 3.52
CA VAL A 138 15.62 9.54 3.87
C VAL A 138 14.73 9.12 2.69
N SER A 139 15.12 9.44 1.45
CA SER A 139 14.38 9.00 0.25
C SER A 139 14.33 7.48 0.14
N ILE A 140 15.46 6.79 0.38
CA ILE A 140 15.52 5.33 0.39
C ILE A 140 14.68 4.77 1.55
N LEU A 141 14.73 5.41 2.71
CA LEU A 141 13.94 4.99 3.87
C LEU A 141 12.44 5.10 3.61
N LEU A 142 11.98 6.17 2.97
CA LEU A 142 10.58 6.34 2.56
C LEU A 142 10.16 5.30 1.52
N LEU A 143 11.04 4.97 0.56
CA LEU A 143 10.79 3.89 -0.39
C LEU A 143 10.67 2.54 0.31
N PHE A 144 11.55 2.25 1.26
CA PHE A 144 11.52 1.00 2.02
C PHE A 144 10.27 0.90 2.90
N GLY A 145 9.84 2.01 3.53
CA GLY A 145 8.59 2.08 4.28
C GLY A 145 7.40 1.75 3.40
N SER A 146 7.26 2.46 2.28
CA SER A 146 6.18 2.24 1.32
C SER A 146 6.20 0.80 0.76
N ALA A 147 7.37 0.28 0.38
CA ALA A 147 7.49 -1.08 -0.11
C ALA A 147 7.15 -2.13 0.96
N GLY A 148 7.58 -1.93 2.20
CA GLY A 148 7.29 -2.83 3.32
C GLY A 148 5.80 -2.91 3.61
N GLU A 149 5.13 -1.76 3.65
CA GLU A 149 3.68 -1.70 3.86
C GLU A 149 2.91 -2.31 2.68
N GLU A 150 3.28 -2.00 1.44
CA GLU A 150 2.60 -2.60 0.28
C GLU A 150 2.84 -4.11 0.18
N LEU A 151 4.03 -4.59 0.53
CA LEU A 151 4.29 -6.04 0.64
C LEU A 151 3.43 -6.70 1.71
N LEU A 152 3.26 -6.07 2.87
CA LEU A 152 2.44 -6.60 3.96
C LEU A 152 0.96 -6.64 3.56
N PHE A 153 0.43 -5.52 3.04
CA PHE A 153 -1.01 -5.35 2.80
C PHE A 153 -1.48 -5.82 1.43
N ARG A 154 -0.62 -5.90 0.40
CA ARG A 154 -0.99 -6.25 -1.00
C ARG A 154 -0.23 -7.49 -1.51
N GLY A 155 0.62 -8.08 -0.68
CA GLY A 155 1.35 -9.30 -0.97
C GLY A 155 0.47 -10.55 -0.91
N PHE A 156 1.07 -11.65 -0.47
CA PHE A 156 0.47 -12.98 -0.45
C PHE A 156 -0.90 -13.01 0.23
N GLY A 157 -1.01 -12.48 1.45
CA GLY A 157 -2.25 -12.55 2.22
C GLY A 157 -3.42 -11.89 1.52
N PHE A 158 -3.22 -10.68 0.99
CA PHE A 158 -4.23 -9.93 0.24
C PHE A 158 -4.69 -10.65 -1.02
N GLN A 159 -3.74 -11.19 -1.80
CA GLN A 159 -4.06 -11.86 -3.06
C GLN A 159 -4.77 -13.20 -2.83
N VAL A 160 -4.45 -13.90 -1.74
CA VAL A 160 -5.21 -15.09 -1.29
C VAL A 160 -6.65 -14.70 -0.92
N LEU A 161 -6.85 -13.58 -0.21
CA LEU A 161 -8.19 -13.07 0.11
C LEU A 161 -8.97 -12.65 -1.14
N LEU A 162 -8.34 -11.95 -2.09
CA LEU A 162 -8.97 -11.57 -3.36
C LEU A 162 -9.51 -12.80 -4.09
N ARG A 163 -8.73 -13.88 -4.12
CA ARG A 163 -9.14 -15.13 -4.78
C ARG A 163 -10.28 -15.83 -4.07
N ALA A 164 -10.31 -15.80 -2.74
CA ALA A 164 -11.29 -16.53 -1.93
C ALA A 164 -12.63 -15.77 -1.76
N PHE A 165 -12.56 -14.45 -1.59
CA PHE A 165 -13.71 -13.62 -1.22
C PHE A 165 -14.11 -12.62 -2.32
N GLY A 166 -13.29 -12.47 -3.36
CA GLY A 166 -13.53 -11.52 -4.44
C GLY A 166 -12.97 -10.13 -4.17
N ASN A 167 -13.12 -9.25 -5.15
CA ASN A 167 -12.38 -7.99 -5.23
C ASN A 167 -12.77 -7.00 -4.11
N TRP A 168 -13.96 -6.45 -4.16
CA TRP A 168 -14.36 -5.36 -3.23
C TRP A 168 -14.58 -5.84 -1.81
N THR A 169 -14.99 -7.10 -1.63
CA THR A 169 -15.08 -7.77 -0.31
C THR A 169 -13.72 -7.95 0.37
N THR A 170 -12.63 -7.83 -0.36
CA THR A 170 -11.26 -7.83 0.18
C THR A 170 -10.68 -6.43 0.23
N VAL A 171 -10.77 -5.65 -0.87
CA VAL A 171 -10.13 -4.34 -0.98
C VAL A 171 -10.63 -3.37 0.09
N VAL A 172 -11.95 -3.30 0.30
CA VAL A 172 -12.52 -2.34 1.28
C VAL A 172 -12.12 -2.68 2.72
N PRO A 173 -12.32 -3.92 3.23
CA PRO A 173 -11.90 -4.24 4.60
C PRO A 173 -10.38 -4.10 4.83
N VAL A 174 -9.55 -4.50 3.86
CA VAL A 174 -8.09 -4.34 4.00
C VAL A 174 -7.69 -2.86 3.97
N GLY A 175 -8.36 -2.03 3.17
CA GLY A 175 -8.17 -0.57 3.19
C GLY A 175 -8.56 0.06 4.53
N ILE A 176 -9.65 -0.38 5.14
CA ILE A 176 -10.06 0.05 6.48
C ILE A 176 -9.04 -0.42 7.53
N LEU A 177 -8.58 -1.69 7.46
CA LEU A 177 -7.56 -2.20 8.36
C LEU A 177 -6.26 -1.40 8.27
N PHE A 178 -5.87 -0.99 7.06
CA PHE A 178 -4.72 -0.11 6.84
C PHE A 178 -4.86 1.19 7.62
N ALA A 179 -6.03 1.83 7.59
CA ALA A 179 -6.30 3.05 8.37
C ALA A 179 -6.32 2.79 9.88
N VAL A 180 -6.92 1.69 10.35
CA VAL A 180 -6.96 1.33 11.77
C VAL A 180 -5.57 1.22 12.37
N LEU A 181 -4.60 0.66 11.63
CA LEU A 181 -3.22 0.57 12.07
C LEU A 181 -2.50 1.92 12.11
N HIS A 182 -3.00 2.95 11.43
CA HIS A 182 -2.53 4.33 11.50
C HIS A 182 -3.21 5.16 12.60
N ALA A 183 -4.20 4.60 13.30
CA ALA A 183 -4.92 5.31 14.36
C ALA A 183 -4.02 5.70 15.55
N GLY A 184 -2.95 4.94 15.77
CA GLY A 184 -1.93 5.24 16.80
C GLY A 184 -0.91 6.30 16.41
N ASN A 185 -0.94 6.82 15.20
CA ASN A 185 0.00 7.86 14.76
C ASN A 185 -0.26 9.18 15.49
N PRO A 186 0.79 10.00 15.72
CA PRO A 186 0.64 11.30 16.37
C PRO A 186 -0.39 12.17 15.66
N ASN A 187 -1.22 12.88 16.42
CA ASN A 187 -2.23 13.83 15.91
C ASN A 187 -3.27 13.24 14.96
N SER A 188 -3.50 11.92 15.00
CA SER A 188 -4.49 11.26 14.14
C SER A 188 -5.89 11.83 14.38
N THR A 189 -6.66 12.01 13.30
CA THR A 189 -8.04 12.50 13.30
C THR A 189 -8.94 11.56 12.52
N TRP A 190 -10.26 11.67 12.69
CA TRP A 190 -11.22 10.89 11.90
C TRP A 190 -11.09 11.13 10.40
N LEU A 191 -10.79 12.37 9.98
CA LEU A 191 -10.59 12.69 8.57
C LEU A 191 -9.28 12.09 8.05
N ALA A 192 -8.21 12.10 8.88
CA ALA A 192 -6.98 11.38 8.56
C ALA A 192 -7.25 9.90 8.32
N LEU A 193 -7.96 9.23 9.23
CA LEU A 193 -8.29 7.82 9.10
C LEU A 193 -9.18 7.52 7.89
N ALA A 194 -10.16 8.38 7.59
CA ALA A 194 -11.01 8.24 6.42
C ALA A 194 -10.18 8.33 5.12
N ASN A 195 -9.28 9.31 5.02
CA ASN A 195 -8.39 9.47 3.87
C ASN A 195 -7.37 8.31 3.78
N THR A 196 -6.81 7.87 4.91
CA THR A 196 -5.91 6.71 4.94
C THR A 196 -6.62 5.42 4.50
N ALA A 197 -7.90 5.23 4.88
CA ALA A 197 -8.72 4.13 4.34
C ALA A 197 -8.92 4.29 2.83
N GLY A 198 -9.17 5.51 2.35
CA GLY A 198 -9.26 5.81 0.93
C GLY A 198 -7.97 5.47 0.17
N PHE A 199 -6.80 5.81 0.69
CA PHE A 199 -5.51 5.36 0.14
C PHE A 199 -5.38 3.84 0.17
N GLY A 200 -5.76 3.20 1.29
CA GLY A 200 -5.75 1.76 1.40
C GLY A 200 -6.59 1.06 0.34
N ILE A 201 -7.79 1.59 0.05
CA ILE A 201 -8.67 1.10 -1.02
C ILE A 201 -8.05 1.38 -2.39
N LEU A 202 -7.48 2.58 -2.61
CA LEU A 202 -6.81 2.96 -3.85
C LEU A 202 -5.66 2.00 -4.20
N PHE A 203 -4.80 1.69 -3.23
CA PHE A 203 -3.68 0.76 -3.42
C PHE A 203 -4.14 -0.66 -3.71
N GLY A 204 -5.21 -1.13 -3.04
CA GLY A 204 -5.86 -2.40 -3.38
C GLY A 204 -6.44 -2.40 -4.80
N TYR A 205 -7.09 -1.31 -5.21
CA TYR A 205 -7.59 -1.12 -6.58
C TYR A 205 -6.44 -1.11 -7.61
N ALA A 206 -5.30 -0.50 -7.27
CA ALA A 206 -4.12 -0.53 -8.12
C ALA A 206 -3.66 -1.98 -8.42
N VAL A 207 -3.60 -2.84 -7.40
CA VAL A 207 -3.28 -4.28 -7.60
C VAL A 207 -4.32 -4.97 -8.49
N MET A 208 -5.61 -4.70 -8.29
CA MET A 208 -6.66 -5.27 -9.15
C MET A 208 -6.51 -4.88 -10.63
N ARG A 209 -5.98 -3.67 -10.89
CA ARG A 209 -5.78 -3.15 -12.25
C ARG A 209 -4.56 -3.75 -12.94
N THR A 210 -3.48 -3.93 -12.22
CA THR A 210 -2.18 -4.29 -12.79
C THR A 210 -1.71 -5.69 -12.47
N HIS A 211 -2.28 -6.34 -11.46
CA HIS A 211 -1.81 -7.61 -10.91
C HIS A 211 -0.32 -7.55 -10.48
N ASP A 212 0.16 -6.35 -10.12
CA ASP A 212 1.49 -6.12 -9.56
C ASP A 212 1.45 -5.28 -8.29
N ILE A 213 2.59 -5.25 -7.56
CA ILE A 213 2.75 -4.44 -6.34
C ILE A 213 3.57 -3.17 -6.64
N TRP A 214 4.18 -3.04 -7.83
CA TRP A 214 5.02 -1.90 -8.17
C TRP A 214 4.23 -0.60 -8.29
N LEU A 215 3.02 -0.67 -8.86
CA LEU A 215 2.14 0.50 -8.97
C LEU A 215 1.76 1.08 -7.60
N PRO A 216 1.22 0.30 -6.65
CA PRO A 216 0.91 0.84 -5.31
C PRO A 216 2.18 1.27 -4.54
N ILE A 217 3.33 0.57 -4.67
CA ILE A 217 4.59 1.05 -4.10
C ILE A 217 4.95 2.44 -4.64
N GLY A 218 4.83 2.64 -5.96
CA GLY A 218 5.11 3.93 -6.59
C GLY A 218 4.18 5.04 -6.12
N LEU A 219 2.86 4.78 -6.07
CA LEU A 219 1.86 5.73 -5.57
C LEU A 219 2.14 6.14 -4.12
N HIS A 220 2.37 5.16 -3.26
CA HIS A 220 2.64 5.37 -1.84
C HIS A 220 3.95 6.12 -1.63
N PHE A 221 5.03 5.67 -2.26
CA PHE A 221 6.31 6.36 -2.21
C PHE A 221 6.22 7.79 -2.74
N GLY A 222 5.60 7.98 -3.91
CA GLY A 222 5.48 9.30 -4.51
C GLY A 222 4.76 10.31 -3.61
N TRP A 223 3.70 9.87 -2.95
CA TRP A 223 3.01 10.67 -1.94
C TRP A 223 3.91 10.97 -0.75
N ASN A 224 4.45 9.94 -0.09
CA ASN A 224 5.28 10.07 1.12
C ASN A 224 6.60 10.82 0.87
N PHE A 225 7.14 10.80 -0.33
CA PHE A 225 8.34 11.54 -0.72
C PHE A 225 8.08 13.04 -0.92
N THR A 226 6.93 13.39 -1.53
CA THR A 226 6.69 14.78 -1.93
C THR A 226 6.41 15.70 -0.75
N LEU A 227 5.67 15.25 0.27
CA LEU A 227 5.32 16.07 1.42
C LEU A 227 6.55 16.55 2.20
N PRO A 228 7.53 15.70 2.56
CA PRO A 228 8.75 16.13 3.26
C PRO A 228 9.67 17.05 2.47
N LEU A 229 9.55 17.12 1.12
CA LEU A 229 10.28 18.11 0.31
C LEU A 229 9.94 19.54 0.73
N PHE A 230 8.72 19.75 1.19
CA PHE A 230 8.22 21.04 1.65
C PHE A 230 8.12 21.12 3.19
N GLY A 231 8.77 20.19 3.90
CA GLY A 231 8.76 20.14 5.36
C GLY A 231 7.38 19.91 5.97
N VAL A 232 6.49 19.27 5.22
CA VAL A 232 5.13 18.93 5.63
C VAL A 232 5.11 17.54 6.26
N ASN A 233 4.34 17.37 7.33
CA ASN A 233 4.23 16.08 8.02
C ASN A 233 3.57 15.02 7.13
N VAL A 234 3.98 13.77 7.33
CA VAL A 234 3.45 12.57 6.69
C VAL A 234 2.88 11.67 7.79
N SER A 235 1.60 11.41 7.75
CA SER A 235 0.91 10.54 8.73
C SER A 235 1.23 10.88 10.19
N GLY A 236 1.30 12.18 10.52
CA GLY A 236 1.65 12.68 11.84
C GLY A 236 3.15 12.72 12.16
N LEU A 237 4.01 12.21 11.27
CA LEU A 237 5.45 12.18 11.47
C LEU A 237 6.12 13.39 10.81
N THR A 238 7.02 14.05 11.54
CA THR A 238 7.83 15.13 10.99
C THR A 238 9.09 14.57 10.35
N ILE A 239 9.15 14.59 9.02
CA ILE A 239 10.28 14.16 8.21
C ILE A 239 10.79 15.37 7.43
N ARG A 240 12.10 15.63 7.46
CA ARG A 240 12.72 16.77 6.79
C ARG A 240 13.67 16.27 5.70
N LEU A 241 13.37 16.56 4.44
CA LEU A 241 14.21 16.23 3.28
C LEU A 241 15.04 17.41 2.77
N THR A 242 14.52 18.61 2.96
CA THR A 242 15.11 19.85 2.45
C THR A 242 15.14 20.91 3.54
N GLY A 243 15.79 22.05 3.26
CA GLY A 243 15.73 23.24 4.10
C GLY A 243 14.48 24.10 3.89
N PHE A 244 13.41 23.58 3.27
CA PHE A 244 12.16 24.29 3.10
C PHE A 244 11.09 23.77 4.04
N THR A 245 10.19 24.65 4.45
CA THR A 245 9.00 24.34 5.24
C THR A 245 7.79 25.11 4.72
N MET A 246 6.66 24.46 4.67
CA MET A 246 5.38 25.08 4.30
C MET A 246 4.70 25.57 5.56
N ARG A 247 4.43 26.89 5.63
CA ARG A 247 3.69 27.53 6.71
C ARG A 247 2.25 27.73 6.28
N TRP A 248 1.33 27.21 7.08
CA TRP A 248 -0.09 27.26 6.81
C TRP A 248 -0.75 28.44 7.53
N SER A 249 -1.52 29.24 6.80
CA SER A 249 -2.48 30.21 7.33
C SER A 249 -3.93 29.74 7.18
N ALA A 250 -4.16 28.74 6.31
CA ALA A 250 -5.43 28.05 6.19
C ALA A 250 -5.72 27.22 7.44
N GLY A 251 -7.01 27.11 7.82
CA GLY A 251 -7.44 26.29 8.94
C GLY A 251 -7.16 24.80 8.77
N THR A 252 -7.27 24.05 9.87
CA THR A 252 -6.93 22.63 9.94
C THR A 252 -7.69 21.75 8.96
N LEU A 253 -8.91 22.15 8.57
CA LEU A 253 -9.70 21.43 7.56
C LEU A 253 -9.01 21.37 6.18
N TRP A 254 -8.19 22.37 5.88
CA TRP A 254 -7.46 22.50 4.62
C TRP A 254 -6.01 22.06 4.72
N SER A 255 -5.38 22.31 5.86
CA SER A 255 -3.98 21.97 6.13
C SER A 255 -3.76 20.55 6.66
N GLY A 256 -4.80 19.98 7.30
CA GLY A 256 -4.71 18.73 8.05
C GLY A 256 -4.05 18.89 9.43
N GLY A 257 -3.70 20.12 9.84
CA GLY A 257 -3.08 20.41 11.14
C GLY A 257 -1.73 19.69 11.31
N ASP A 258 -1.46 19.28 12.55
CA ASP A 258 -0.20 18.62 12.91
C ASP A 258 -0.07 17.17 12.38
N TYR A 259 -1.15 16.55 11.94
CA TYR A 259 -1.07 15.27 11.24
C TYR A 259 -0.46 15.43 9.85
N GLY A 260 -0.72 16.54 9.22
CA GLY A 260 -0.34 16.83 7.83
C GLY A 260 -1.53 16.78 6.88
N PRO A 261 -1.31 17.08 5.59
CA PRO A 261 -2.38 17.22 4.59
C PRO A 261 -3.27 15.99 4.42
N GLU A 262 -2.82 14.83 4.81
CA GLU A 262 -3.63 13.60 4.81
C GLU A 262 -4.89 13.72 5.66
N ALA A 263 -4.89 14.61 6.68
CA ALA A 263 -6.07 14.95 7.48
C ALA A 263 -6.89 16.13 6.91
N SER A 264 -6.84 16.40 5.60
CA SER A 264 -7.52 17.53 4.96
C SER A 264 -8.60 17.08 3.96
N LEU A 265 -9.56 17.97 3.70
CA LEU A 265 -10.54 17.81 2.62
C LEU A 265 -9.90 17.86 1.23
N LEU A 266 -8.76 18.55 1.09
CA LEU A 266 -8.01 18.55 -0.17
C LEU A 266 -7.55 17.14 -0.53
N THR A 267 -7.05 16.39 0.44
CA THR A 267 -6.67 14.99 0.23
C THR A 267 -7.87 14.13 -0.12
N SER A 268 -9.04 14.33 0.51
CA SER A 268 -10.27 13.64 0.12
C SER A 268 -10.62 13.87 -1.36
N ALA A 269 -10.56 15.13 -1.81
CA ALA A 269 -10.83 15.48 -3.20
C ALA A 269 -9.78 14.89 -4.17
N VAL A 270 -8.51 14.97 -3.81
CA VAL A 270 -7.41 14.43 -4.64
C VAL A 270 -7.43 12.91 -4.71
N LEU A 271 -7.87 12.21 -3.68
CA LEU A 271 -8.11 10.76 -3.73
C LEU A 271 -9.09 10.38 -4.84
N LEU A 272 -10.18 11.14 -5.01
CA LEU A 272 -11.13 10.91 -6.12
C LEU A 272 -10.46 11.10 -7.48
N LEU A 273 -9.59 12.11 -7.61
CA LEU A 273 -8.81 12.33 -8.83
C LEU A 273 -7.81 11.18 -9.08
N LEU A 274 -7.20 10.63 -8.04
CA LEU A 274 -6.31 9.47 -8.15
C LEU A 274 -7.04 8.21 -8.62
N PHE A 275 -8.28 7.96 -8.17
CA PHE A 275 -9.09 6.87 -8.71
C PHE A 275 -9.36 7.09 -10.21
N GLY A 276 -9.70 8.31 -10.61
CA GLY A 276 -9.85 8.70 -12.03
C GLY A 276 -8.55 8.52 -12.82
N TYR A 277 -7.41 8.91 -12.23
CA TYR A 277 -6.09 8.69 -12.81
C TYR A 277 -5.82 7.19 -13.04
N LEU A 278 -5.98 6.36 -12.02
CA LEU A 278 -5.78 4.90 -12.15
C LEU A 278 -6.72 4.28 -13.20
N TRP A 279 -7.93 4.81 -13.34
CA TRP A 279 -8.86 4.32 -14.35
C TRP A 279 -8.40 4.64 -15.78
N LYS A 280 -7.75 5.79 -16.03
CA LYS A 280 -7.34 6.27 -17.36
C LYS A 280 -5.88 6.05 -17.69
N ALA A 281 -5.00 5.88 -16.71
CA ALA A 281 -3.57 5.72 -16.93
C ALA A 281 -3.26 4.49 -17.78
N PRO A 282 -2.21 4.56 -18.64
CA PRO A 282 -1.79 3.47 -19.53
C PRO A 282 -1.02 2.38 -18.75
N LEU A 283 -1.67 1.82 -17.75
CA LEU A 283 -1.11 0.81 -16.87
C LEU A 283 -0.84 -0.49 -17.61
N ARG A 284 0.19 -1.22 -17.17
CA ARG A 284 0.59 -2.51 -17.74
C ARG A 284 0.14 -3.64 -16.82
N ARG A 285 -0.83 -4.43 -17.25
CA ARG A 285 -1.23 -5.63 -16.52
C ARG A 285 -0.12 -6.66 -16.59
N GLN A 286 0.23 -7.20 -15.44
CA GLN A 286 1.20 -8.28 -15.30
C GLN A 286 0.51 -9.60 -14.98
N HIS A 287 1.27 -10.69 -15.05
CA HIS A 287 0.77 -12.00 -14.63
C HIS A 287 1.16 -12.26 -13.18
N SER A 288 0.17 -12.42 -12.30
CA SER A 288 0.34 -12.89 -10.94
C SER A 288 -0.20 -14.31 -10.82
N ALA A 289 0.64 -15.26 -10.45
CA ALA A 289 0.22 -16.66 -10.33
C ALA A 289 -0.91 -16.88 -9.30
N LEU A 290 -1.05 -15.96 -8.32
CA LEU A 290 -2.15 -16.00 -7.36
C LEU A 290 -3.44 -15.43 -7.93
N LEU A 291 -3.38 -14.41 -8.77
CA LEU A 291 -4.55 -13.72 -9.33
C LEU A 291 -4.97 -14.26 -10.70
N ASP A 292 -4.01 -14.84 -11.44
CA ASP A 292 -4.22 -15.45 -12.77
C ASP A 292 -3.86 -16.95 -12.73
N PRO A 293 -4.64 -17.80 -12.03
CA PRO A 293 -4.35 -19.24 -11.96
C PRO A 293 -4.49 -19.89 -13.34
N PRO A 294 -3.85 -21.06 -13.58
CA PRO A 294 -4.06 -21.86 -14.77
C PRO A 294 -5.55 -22.15 -15.01
N VAL A 295 -5.96 -22.27 -16.29
CA VAL A 295 -7.37 -22.45 -16.68
C VAL A 295 -8.01 -23.65 -15.95
N ASP A 296 -7.26 -24.72 -15.73
CA ASP A 296 -7.75 -25.92 -15.05
C ASP A 296 -8.11 -25.69 -13.57
N GLU A 297 -7.45 -24.72 -12.91
CA GLU A 297 -7.80 -24.31 -11.56
C GLU A 297 -8.87 -23.20 -11.53
N ALA A 298 -9.00 -22.40 -12.58
CA ALA A 298 -9.95 -21.30 -12.68
C ALA A 298 -11.41 -21.78 -12.78
N ILE A 299 -11.63 -22.95 -13.41
CA ILE A 299 -12.96 -23.58 -13.51
C ILE A 299 -13.53 -23.95 -12.14
N CYS A 300 -12.71 -23.96 -11.11
CA CYS A 300 -13.05 -24.36 -9.74
C CYS A 300 -13.27 -23.19 -8.77
N ALA A 301 -13.09 -21.93 -9.17
CA ALA A 301 -13.25 -20.76 -8.29
C ALA A 301 -14.65 -20.15 -8.42
N PRO A 302 -15.47 -20.11 -7.36
CA PRO A 302 -16.75 -19.39 -7.41
C PRO A 302 -16.53 -17.88 -7.38
N GLY A 303 -17.15 -17.15 -8.31
CA GLY A 303 -17.27 -15.70 -8.24
C GLY A 303 -16.58 -14.86 -9.32
N GLN A 304 -15.99 -15.43 -10.36
CA GLN A 304 -15.55 -14.64 -11.51
C GLN A 304 -16.72 -14.43 -12.48
N LEU A 305 -17.33 -13.24 -12.43
CA LEU A 305 -18.43 -12.80 -13.33
C LEU A 305 -17.96 -12.30 -14.71
N PHE A 306 -16.69 -12.41 -15.05
CA PHE A 306 -16.17 -11.97 -16.35
C PHE A 306 -15.33 -13.08 -17.00
N PRO A 307 -15.66 -13.48 -18.23
CA PRO A 307 -14.80 -14.35 -19.00
C PRO A 307 -13.46 -13.65 -19.30
N PRO A 308 -12.36 -14.40 -19.43
CA PRO A 308 -11.09 -13.82 -19.86
C PRO A 308 -11.27 -13.15 -21.22
N SER A 309 -10.88 -11.88 -21.34
CA SER A 309 -10.81 -11.20 -22.62
C SER A 309 -9.83 -11.96 -23.51
N SER A 310 -10.31 -12.41 -24.68
CA SER A 310 -9.50 -13.03 -25.72
C SER A 310 -8.30 -12.13 -26.07
N PRO A 311 -7.10 -12.69 -26.26
CA PRO A 311 -5.96 -11.91 -26.73
C PRO A 311 -6.21 -11.45 -28.17
N SER A 312 -6.20 -10.15 -28.36
CA SER A 312 -6.08 -9.48 -29.66
C SER A 312 -4.67 -8.97 -29.87
#